data_609c323799cc9c4b65b1e95e7bb0de8a
#
_entry.id   609c323799cc9c4b65b1e95e7bb0de8a
#
_cell.length_a   1.000
_cell.length_b   1.000
_cell.length_c   1.000
_cell.angle_alpha   90.00
_cell.angle_beta   90.00
_cell.angle_gamma   90.00
#
_symmetry.space_group_name_H-M   'P 1'
#
loop_
_entity.id
_entity.type
_entity.pdbx_description
1 polymer ?
#
loop_
_entity_poly.entity_id
_entity_poly.type
_entity_poly.pdbx_seq_one_letter_code
_entity_poly.pdbx_strand_id
1 'polypeptide(L)'
;MKFLKVNFILAIFIIFLFPSKLIANDIYLPSAGFDCSDNNYKFEFLFDRSKDMDNPKVYKRINGKFTEIGNLLAEKQGAYVIWEDKDFFKTTDFAWTFDKVTSKLSSIVLSVGLGIEKLDKIPKPMTCMQKIFYY
;
A
#
# COMPACT_ATOMS: atom_id res chain seq x y z
N MET A 1 -51.36 -8.14 20.95
CA MET A 1 -50.49 -9.17 20.42
C MET A 1 -49.89 -8.78 19.08
N LYS A 2 -50.70 -8.37 18.14
CA LYS A 2 -50.22 -7.94 16.83
C LYS A 2 -49.33 -6.67 16.92
N PHE A 3 -49.60 -5.78 17.84
CA PHE A 3 -48.82 -4.57 18.05
C PHE A 3 -47.38 -4.85 18.52
N LEU A 4 -47.17 -5.83 19.34
CA LEU A 4 -45.87 -6.22 19.83
C LEU A 4 -44.98 -6.73 18.67
N LYS A 5 -45.56 -7.51 17.75
CA LYS A 5 -44.85 -7.99 16.60
C LYS A 5 -44.43 -6.87 15.66
N VAL A 6 -45.30 -5.90 15.43
CA VAL A 6 -44.98 -4.76 14.59
C VAL A 6 -43.88 -3.90 15.19
N ASN A 7 -43.94 -3.63 16.49
CA ASN A 7 -42.89 -2.88 17.18
C ASN A 7 -41.55 -3.59 17.17
N PHE A 8 -41.58 -4.89 17.30
CA PHE A 8 -40.36 -5.68 17.26
C PHE A 8 -39.68 -5.64 15.89
N ILE A 9 -40.45 -5.74 14.82
CA ILE A 9 -39.94 -5.64 13.45
C ILE A 9 -39.38 -4.25 13.19
N LEU A 10 -40.05 -3.21 13.66
CA LEU A 10 -39.59 -1.83 13.53
C LEU A 10 -38.26 -1.60 14.24
N ALA A 11 -38.10 -2.14 15.44
CA ALA A 11 -36.88 -2.04 16.20
C ALA A 11 -35.69 -2.71 15.49
N ILE A 12 -35.90 -3.90 14.95
CA ILE A 12 -34.88 -4.61 14.16
C ILE A 12 -34.48 -3.80 12.94
N PHE A 13 -35.44 -3.23 12.25
CA PHE A 13 -35.19 -2.43 11.06
C PHE A 13 -34.32 -1.20 11.37
N ILE A 14 -34.58 -0.52 12.47
CA ILE A 14 -33.78 0.61 12.91
C ILE A 14 -32.34 0.20 13.23
N ILE A 15 -32.15 -0.94 13.88
CA ILE A 15 -30.81 -1.45 14.21
C ILE A 15 -29.98 -1.72 12.95
N PHE A 16 -30.58 -2.22 11.89
CA PHE A 16 -29.87 -2.44 10.63
C PHE A 16 -29.50 -1.15 9.90
N LEU A 17 -30.33 -0.14 9.95
CA LEU A 17 -30.07 1.11 9.26
C LEU A 17 -28.92 1.92 9.87
N PHE A 18 -28.85 2.02 11.18
CA PHE A 18 -27.84 2.83 11.85
C PHE A 18 -26.41 2.31 11.64
N PRO A 19 -26.10 1.03 11.84
CA PRO A 19 -24.76 0.52 11.60
C PRO A 19 -24.29 0.75 10.17
N SER A 20 -25.16 0.56 9.21
CA SER A 20 -24.81 0.76 7.79
C SER A 20 -24.41 2.20 7.49
N LYS A 21 -25.11 3.17 8.03
CA LYS A 21 -24.78 4.58 7.82
C LYS A 21 -23.48 5.00 8.50
N LEU A 22 -23.27 4.56 9.72
CA LEU A 22 -22.03 4.85 10.44
C LEU A 22 -20.83 4.25 9.72
N ILE A 23 -20.94 3.02 9.26
CA ILE A 23 -19.89 2.34 8.51
C ILE A 23 -19.58 3.09 7.22
N ALA A 24 -20.58 3.53 6.48
CA ALA A 24 -20.38 4.23 5.21
C ALA A 24 -19.64 5.57 5.36
N ASN A 25 -19.78 6.26 6.51
CA ASN A 25 -19.21 7.58 6.72
C ASN A 25 -17.82 7.57 7.33
N ASP A 26 -17.47 6.53 8.10
CA ASP A 26 -16.27 6.53 8.94
C ASP A 26 -15.21 5.53 8.49
N ILE A 27 -15.41 4.82 7.39
CA ILE A 27 -14.45 3.81 6.95
C ILE A 27 -13.33 4.41 6.14
N TYR A 28 -12.12 4.21 6.64
CA TYR A 28 -10.92 4.29 5.84
C TYR A 28 -10.77 2.99 5.06
N LEU A 29 -10.60 3.09 3.75
CA LEU A 29 -10.40 1.92 2.91
C LEU A 29 -9.06 1.27 3.23
N PRO A 30 -9.03 -0.03 3.54
CA PRO A 30 -7.77 -0.71 3.74
C PRO A 30 -7.06 -0.92 2.41
N SER A 31 -5.76 -0.73 2.41
CA SER A 31 -4.91 -1.04 1.28
C SER A 31 -3.68 -1.80 1.73
N ALA A 32 -3.36 -2.85 0.98
CA ALA A 32 -2.20 -3.66 1.26
C ALA A 32 -0.92 -2.93 0.89
N GLY A 33 0.11 -3.17 1.65
CA GLY A 33 1.40 -2.56 1.42
C GLY A 33 2.50 -3.27 2.18
N PHE A 34 3.64 -2.58 2.31
CA PHE A 34 4.82 -3.10 2.98
C PHE A 34 5.39 -2.06 3.93
N ASP A 35 5.82 -2.54 5.08
CA ASP A 35 6.62 -1.79 6.04
C ASP A 35 8.02 -2.37 6.00
N CYS A 36 8.97 -1.60 5.48
CA CYS A 36 10.34 -2.03 5.23
C CYS A 36 11.31 -1.18 6.02
N SER A 37 12.25 -1.80 6.71
CA SER A 37 13.21 -1.03 7.50
C SER A 37 14.54 -1.74 7.66
N ASP A 38 15.59 -0.93 7.84
CA ASP A 38 16.89 -1.33 8.34
C ASP A 38 17.38 -0.27 9.33
N ASN A 39 18.68 -0.28 9.63
CA ASN A 39 19.24 0.70 10.58
C ASN A 39 19.28 2.14 10.03
N ASN A 40 19.21 2.30 8.71
CA ASN A 40 19.36 3.59 8.05
C ASN A 40 18.07 4.09 7.40
N TYR A 41 17.14 3.19 7.04
CA TYR A 41 15.95 3.52 6.28
C TYR A 41 14.71 2.91 6.90
N LYS A 42 13.61 3.64 6.78
CA LYS A 42 12.28 3.14 7.08
C LYS A 42 11.33 3.60 5.99
N PHE A 43 10.71 2.65 5.31
CA PHE A 43 9.75 2.92 4.24
C PHE A 43 8.43 2.24 4.52
N GLU A 44 7.35 2.95 4.27
CA GLU A 44 6.02 2.37 4.24
C GLU A 44 5.44 2.59 2.84
N PHE A 45 5.15 1.50 2.14
CA PHE A 45 4.59 1.52 0.79
C PHE A 45 3.15 1.01 0.82
N LEU A 46 2.30 1.66 0.05
CA LEU A 46 0.89 1.34 -0.05
C LEU A 46 0.51 1.15 -1.51
N PHE A 47 -0.21 0.08 -1.82
CA PHE A 47 -0.69 -0.18 -3.18
C PHE A 47 -2.19 0.09 -3.24
N ASP A 48 -2.59 1.08 -4.04
CA ASP A 48 -3.98 1.43 -4.23
C ASP A 48 -4.52 0.76 -5.49
N ARG A 49 -5.34 -0.28 -5.28
CA ARG A 49 -5.98 -1.04 -6.35
C ARG A 49 -7.43 -0.63 -6.60
N SER A 50 -7.89 0.44 -5.95
CA SER A 50 -9.30 0.83 -5.99
C SER A 50 -9.76 1.27 -7.38
N LYS A 51 -8.87 1.88 -8.16
CA LYS A 51 -9.20 2.37 -9.51
C LYS A 51 -8.85 1.38 -10.62
N ASP A 52 -7.78 0.62 -10.44
CA ASP A 52 -7.31 -0.36 -11.41
C ASP A 52 -6.61 -1.48 -10.65
N MET A 53 -7.23 -2.65 -10.61
CA MET A 53 -6.70 -3.79 -9.86
C MET A 53 -5.42 -4.36 -10.47
N ASP A 54 -5.28 -4.26 -11.79
CA ASP A 54 -4.15 -4.81 -12.51
C ASP A 54 -2.95 -3.87 -12.54
N ASN A 55 -3.19 -2.59 -12.35
CA ASN A 55 -2.17 -1.55 -12.45
C ASN A 55 -2.30 -0.53 -11.32
N PRO A 56 -2.07 -0.95 -10.06
CA PRO A 56 -2.25 -0.08 -8.91
C PRO A 56 -1.24 1.06 -8.88
N LYS A 57 -1.67 2.18 -8.32
CA LYS A 57 -0.79 3.27 -7.95
C LYS A 57 -0.06 2.92 -6.67
N VAL A 58 1.19 3.32 -6.58
CA VAL A 58 2.01 3.09 -5.38
C VAL A 58 2.26 4.41 -4.67
N TYR A 59 2.06 4.37 -3.36
CA TYR A 59 2.27 5.50 -2.47
C TYR A 59 3.33 5.15 -1.45
N LYS A 60 4.09 6.15 -1.03
CA LYS A 60 5.08 6.04 0.04
C LYS A 60 4.79 7.09 1.09
N ARG A 61 4.95 6.73 2.37
CA ARG A 61 4.81 7.72 3.44
C ARG A 61 6.01 8.66 3.43
N ILE A 62 5.73 9.92 3.10
CA ILE A 62 6.73 11.00 3.06
C ILE A 62 6.25 12.09 3.99
N ASN A 63 7.07 12.45 5.00
CA ASN A 63 6.71 13.44 6.02
C ASN A 63 5.35 13.13 6.69
N GLY A 64 5.11 11.86 6.99
CA GLY A 64 3.90 11.42 7.67
C GLY A 64 2.68 11.28 6.77
N LYS A 65 2.82 11.46 5.46
CA LYS A 65 1.70 11.44 4.52
C LYS A 65 1.99 10.53 3.34
N PHE A 66 1.02 9.70 2.97
CA PHE A 66 1.15 8.85 1.78
C PHE A 66 1.11 9.70 0.51
N THR A 67 2.19 9.63 -0.26
CA THR A 67 2.40 10.41 -1.48
C THR A 67 2.64 9.45 -2.64
N GLU A 68 2.02 9.71 -3.79
CA GLU A 68 2.18 8.89 -4.98
C GLU A 68 3.63 8.94 -5.47
N ILE A 69 4.23 7.77 -5.69
CA ILE A 69 5.62 7.65 -6.15
C ILE A 69 5.76 6.93 -7.50
N GLY A 70 4.71 6.33 -8.00
CA GLY A 70 4.74 5.64 -9.27
C GLY A 70 3.71 4.55 -9.39
N ASN A 71 3.97 3.61 -10.29
CA ASN A 71 3.08 2.50 -10.60
C ASN A 71 3.71 1.17 -10.26
N LEU A 72 2.88 0.15 -10.12
CA LEU A 72 3.30 -1.22 -10.15
C LEU A 72 3.85 -1.54 -11.55
N LEU A 73 5.06 -2.09 -11.61
CA LEU A 73 5.70 -2.45 -12.88
C LEU A 73 5.48 -3.92 -13.24
N ALA A 74 5.57 -4.79 -12.24
CA ALA A 74 5.40 -6.22 -12.44
C ALA A 74 5.04 -6.90 -11.13
N GLU A 75 4.29 -7.98 -11.21
CA GLU A 75 3.94 -8.80 -10.06
C GLU A 75 3.78 -10.25 -10.49
N LYS A 76 4.38 -11.15 -9.72
CA LYS A 76 4.13 -12.59 -9.83
C LYS A 76 3.66 -13.08 -8.48
N GLN A 77 2.47 -13.65 -8.43
CA GLN A 77 1.88 -14.13 -7.20
C GLN A 77 2.78 -15.19 -6.55
N GLY A 78 3.06 -15.01 -5.26
CA GLY A 78 3.92 -15.91 -4.49
C GLY A 78 5.41 -15.76 -4.77
N ALA A 79 5.83 -14.85 -5.65
CA ALA A 79 7.24 -14.70 -6.01
C ALA A 79 7.77 -13.28 -5.78
N TYR A 80 7.28 -12.29 -6.51
CA TYR A 80 7.83 -10.93 -6.42
C TYR A 80 6.81 -9.86 -6.75
N VAL A 81 7.14 -8.63 -6.32
CA VAL A 81 6.46 -7.39 -6.70
C VAL A 81 7.52 -6.35 -7.04
N ILE A 82 7.34 -5.63 -8.14
CA ILE A 82 8.25 -4.57 -8.58
C ILE A 82 7.47 -3.29 -8.80
N TRP A 83 7.92 -2.19 -8.20
CA TRP A 83 7.28 -0.89 -8.37
C TRP A 83 8.27 0.24 -8.51
N GLU A 84 7.83 1.32 -9.18
CA GLU A 84 8.60 2.55 -9.32
C GLU A 84 8.66 3.32 -8.00
N ASP A 85 9.79 3.95 -7.74
CA ASP A 85 9.90 4.97 -6.70
C ASP A 85 10.58 6.21 -7.27
N LYS A 86 9.76 7.14 -7.73
CA LYS A 86 10.24 8.40 -8.32
C LYS A 86 10.77 9.38 -7.27
N ASP A 87 10.49 9.12 -6.01
CA ASP A 87 10.91 9.99 -4.90
C ASP A 87 12.33 9.72 -4.42
N PHE A 88 12.76 8.45 -4.35
CA PHE A 88 14.00 8.08 -3.66
C PHE A 88 15.22 8.81 -4.25
N PHE A 89 15.39 8.81 -5.57
CA PHE A 89 16.45 9.54 -6.26
C PHE A 89 15.94 10.66 -7.16
N LYS A 90 14.66 11.01 -7.01
CA LYS A 90 13.98 12.01 -7.88
C LYS A 90 14.11 11.69 -9.37
N THR A 91 14.00 10.41 -9.72
CA THR A 91 14.15 9.92 -11.08
C THR A 91 13.16 8.81 -11.39
N THR A 92 12.87 8.61 -12.67
CA THR A 92 12.05 7.48 -13.15
C THR A 92 12.89 6.21 -13.37
N ASP A 93 14.19 6.24 -13.12
CA ASP A 93 15.11 5.14 -13.41
C ASP A 93 15.34 4.21 -12.22
N PHE A 94 14.55 4.34 -11.18
CA PHE A 94 14.70 3.58 -9.95
C PHE A 94 13.41 2.85 -9.58
N ALA A 95 13.56 1.60 -9.17
CA ALA A 95 12.45 0.77 -8.72
C ALA A 95 12.86 -0.09 -7.52
N TRP A 96 11.86 -0.58 -6.81
CA TRP A 96 12.03 -1.58 -5.77
C TRP A 96 11.52 -2.93 -6.27
N THR A 97 12.18 -4.00 -5.84
CA THR A 97 11.67 -5.35 -5.96
C THR A 97 11.54 -5.97 -4.57
N PHE A 98 10.40 -6.53 -4.30
CA PHE A 98 10.14 -7.27 -3.07
C PHE A 98 10.04 -8.76 -3.39
N ASP A 99 10.90 -9.55 -2.75
CA ASP A 99 10.87 -11.01 -2.86
C ASP A 99 9.89 -11.55 -1.83
N LYS A 100 8.79 -12.12 -2.30
CA LYS A 100 7.73 -12.65 -1.42
C LYS A 100 8.17 -13.90 -0.66
N VAL A 101 9.17 -14.60 -1.13
CA VAL A 101 9.70 -15.81 -0.48
C VAL A 101 10.60 -15.45 0.69
N THR A 102 11.53 -14.52 0.49
CA THR A 102 12.51 -14.12 1.51
C THR A 102 12.08 -12.91 2.33
N SER A 103 11.03 -12.21 1.92
CA SER A 103 10.57 -10.94 2.50
C SER A 103 11.61 -9.84 2.46
N LYS A 104 12.44 -9.83 1.43
CA LYS A 104 13.50 -8.83 1.25
C LYS A 104 13.15 -7.83 0.15
N LEU A 105 13.38 -6.56 0.46
CA LEU A 105 13.29 -5.46 -0.48
C LEU A 105 14.67 -5.16 -1.03
N SER A 106 14.79 -5.12 -2.35
CA SER A 106 16.03 -4.76 -3.05
C SER A 106 15.71 -3.67 -4.08
N SER A 107 16.75 -2.93 -4.47
CA SER A 107 16.61 -1.89 -5.49
C SER A 107 16.93 -2.42 -6.87
N ILE A 108 16.29 -1.80 -7.86
CA ILE A 108 16.58 -2.03 -9.27
C ILE A 108 16.83 -0.69 -9.93
N VAL A 109 17.97 -0.57 -10.61
CA VAL A 109 18.26 0.58 -11.47
C VAL A 109 17.75 0.26 -12.87
N LEU A 110 16.79 1.05 -13.35
CA LEU A 110 16.09 0.78 -14.61
C LEU A 110 16.86 1.28 -15.84
N SER A 111 17.81 2.20 -15.64
CA SER A 111 18.64 2.71 -16.73
C SER A 111 19.97 3.24 -16.23
N VAL A 112 20.91 3.48 -17.16
CA VAL A 112 22.20 4.08 -16.84
C VAL A 112 22.11 5.59 -16.53
N GLY A 113 20.95 6.19 -16.68
CA GLY A 113 20.74 7.61 -16.40
C GLY A 113 20.83 8.00 -14.93
N LEU A 114 20.86 7.03 -14.02
CA LEU A 114 20.91 7.28 -12.59
C LEU A 114 22.24 7.91 -12.13
N GLY A 115 23.35 7.63 -12.82
CA GLY A 115 24.68 8.14 -12.46
C GLY A 115 25.41 7.24 -11.46
N ILE A 116 26.73 7.17 -11.63
CA ILE A 116 27.57 6.29 -10.81
C ILE A 116 27.61 6.75 -9.35
N GLU A 117 27.60 8.04 -9.08
CA GLU A 117 27.65 8.60 -7.74
C GLU A 117 26.42 8.22 -6.89
N LYS A 118 25.29 7.90 -7.51
CA LYS A 118 24.08 7.48 -6.78
C LYS A 118 24.07 5.99 -6.46
N LEU A 119 24.89 5.19 -7.15
CA LEU A 119 24.95 3.75 -6.91
C LEU A 119 25.45 3.42 -5.50
N ASP A 120 26.35 4.24 -4.97
CA ASP A 120 26.85 4.07 -3.60
C ASP A 120 25.80 4.37 -2.52
N LYS A 121 24.74 5.05 -2.90
CA LYS A 121 23.64 5.43 -1.99
C LYS A 121 22.46 4.45 -2.05
N ILE A 122 22.56 3.41 -2.86
CA ILE A 122 21.53 2.39 -2.95
C ILE A 122 21.49 1.59 -1.66
N PRO A 123 20.32 1.47 -1.01
CA PRO A 123 20.22 0.68 0.20
C PRO A 123 20.54 -0.79 -0.03
N LYS A 124 21.15 -1.41 0.95
CA LYS A 124 21.29 -2.87 0.96
C LYS A 124 19.91 -3.51 1.10
N PRO A 125 19.74 -4.77 0.71
CA PRO A 125 18.46 -5.46 0.91
C PRO A 125 17.98 -5.35 2.35
N MET A 126 16.72 -5.00 2.52
CA MET A 126 16.13 -4.84 3.85
C MET A 126 14.89 -5.72 4.00
N THR A 127 14.55 -6.03 5.24
CA THR A 127 13.39 -6.86 5.54
C THR A 127 12.11 -6.02 5.53
N CYS A 128 11.07 -6.58 4.93
CA CYS A 128 9.74 -6.00 4.94
C CYS A 128 8.74 -6.91 5.62
N MET A 129 7.70 -6.28 6.19
CA MET A 129 6.49 -6.96 6.62
C MET A 129 5.34 -6.49 5.74
N GLN A 130 4.48 -7.42 5.34
CA GLN A 130 3.23 -7.07 4.70
C GLN A 130 2.33 -6.42 5.75
N LYS A 131 1.65 -5.35 5.36
CA LYS A 131 0.84 -4.56 6.27
C LYS A 131 -0.40 -4.03 5.54
N ILE A 132 -1.49 -3.90 6.26
CA ILE A 132 -2.69 -3.23 5.78
C ILE A 132 -2.70 -1.84 6.40
N PHE A 133 -2.78 -0.81 5.55
CA PHE A 133 -2.88 0.56 5.97
C PHE A 133 -4.31 1.06 5.80
N TYR A 134 -4.74 1.92 6.70
CA TYR A 134 -6.03 2.61 6.64
C TYR A 134 -5.76 4.09 6.39
N TYR A 135 -6.44 4.66 5.38
CA TYR A 135 -6.19 6.05 4.99
C TYR A 135 -7.43 6.74 4.43
#